data_ac5b03de84005b344a696f8c2a63f1b7
#
_entry.id   ac5b03de84005b344a696f8c2a63f1b7
#
_cell.length_a   1.000
_cell.length_b   1.000
_cell.length_c   1.000
_cell.angle_alpha   90.00
_cell.angle_beta   90.00
_cell.angle_gamma   90.00
#
_symmetry.space_group_name_H-M   'P 1'
#
loop_
_entity.id
_entity.type
_entity.pdbx_description
1 polymer ?
#
loop_
_entity_poly.entity_id
_entity_poly.type
_entity_poly.pdbx_seq_one_letter_code
_entity_poly.pdbx_strand_id
1 'polypeptide(L)'
;SSRWQKIEYPKELSKLKNIFDWRSYPEDQKEKWSDYIDEEFKRRDEGFWFNNDGVPTYITGSHYMYLQWSKIDVGAPDFREANRLFFIFWEACKADSRCYGMCYLKNRRSGFSFMSSAETVNLATISSDARYGILSKSGADAKKMFTDKVVPISINYPFFFKPIQDGMDRPKSELAYRVPASKFTRRKITANEKQEELVGLDTTIDWKNTGDNSYDGEKLNLLVHDESGCLLYTSDAADDW
;
A
#
# COMPACT_ATOMS: atom_id res chain seq x y z
N SER A 1 -19.28 19.06 0.60
CA SER A 1 -18.42 18.39 -0.36
C SER A 1 -16.96 18.64 0.01
N SER A 2 -16.13 17.62 -0.10
CA SER A 2 -14.71 17.76 0.20
C SER A 2 -14.06 18.72 -0.79
N ARG A 3 -13.15 19.56 -0.30
CA ARG A 3 -12.36 20.49 -1.13
C ARG A 3 -11.02 19.90 -1.55
N TRP A 4 -10.77 18.65 -1.25
CA TRP A 4 -9.62 17.93 -1.77
C TRP A 4 -9.69 17.84 -3.29
N GLN A 5 -8.62 18.22 -3.94
CA GLN A 5 -8.43 18.01 -5.37
C GLN A 5 -7.12 17.26 -5.57
N LYS A 6 -7.17 16.20 -6.39
CA LYS A 6 -5.96 15.50 -6.78
C LYS A 6 -4.98 16.44 -7.44
N ILE A 7 -3.71 16.29 -7.07
CA ILE A 7 -2.61 16.94 -7.76
C ILE A 7 -2.48 16.31 -9.15
N GLU A 8 -2.33 17.13 -10.16
CA GLU A 8 -2.22 16.65 -11.53
C GLU A 8 -0.97 15.78 -11.70
N TYR A 9 -1.16 14.56 -12.17
CA TYR A 9 -0.06 13.68 -12.52
C TYR A 9 0.36 13.97 -13.96
N PRO A 10 1.62 14.37 -14.22
CA PRO A 10 2.08 14.74 -15.54
C PRO A 10 1.86 13.62 -16.56
N LYS A 11 1.24 13.95 -17.68
CA LYS A 11 0.91 12.98 -18.74
C LYS A 11 2.13 12.26 -19.31
N GLU A 12 3.29 12.92 -19.31
CA GLU A 12 4.55 12.32 -19.74
C GLU A 12 4.97 11.19 -18.81
N LEU A 13 4.96 11.45 -17.50
CA LEU A 13 5.29 10.45 -16.48
C LEU A 13 4.26 9.31 -16.40
N SER A 14 3.00 9.59 -16.70
CA SER A 14 1.94 8.57 -16.67
C SER A 14 2.10 7.46 -17.73
N LYS A 15 2.93 7.69 -18.73
CA LYS A 15 3.27 6.68 -19.76
C LYS A 15 4.28 5.65 -19.26
N LEU A 16 5.07 6.00 -18.24
CA LEU A 16 6.06 5.11 -17.65
C LEU A 16 5.35 4.14 -16.68
N LYS A 17 5.57 2.84 -16.88
CA LYS A 17 4.86 1.80 -16.13
C LYS A 17 5.67 1.26 -14.97
N ASN A 18 7.00 1.31 -15.08
CA ASN A 18 7.93 0.72 -14.11
C ASN A 18 9.28 1.46 -14.12
N ILE A 19 10.14 1.10 -13.16
CA ILE A 19 11.44 1.71 -13.01
C ILE A 19 12.39 1.49 -14.21
N PHE A 20 12.18 0.43 -15.00
CA PHE A 20 13.01 0.17 -16.16
C PHE A 20 12.71 1.15 -17.31
N ASP A 21 11.44 1.57 -17.46
CA ASP A 21 11.07 2.61 -18.41
C ASP A 21 11.77 3.92 -18.04
N TRP A 22 11.83 4.25 -16.72
CA TRP A 22 12.55 5.42 -16.21
C TRP A 22 14.05 5.33 -16.41
N ARG A 23 14.66 4.18 -16.17
CA ARG A 23 16.11 3.98 -16.41
C ARG A 23 16.49 4.23 -17.85
N SER A 24 15.61 3.89 -18.79
CA SER A 24 15.79 4.10 -20.22
C SER A 24 15.37 5.50 -20.71
N TYR A 25 14.87 6.33 -19.79
CA TYR A 25 14.39 7.68 -20.15
C TYR A 25 15.58 8.64 -20.35
N PRO A 26 15.52 9.59 -21.30
CA PRO A 26 16.61 10.53 -21.55
C PRO A 26 16.97 11.36 -20.31
N GLU A 27 18.27 11.60 -20.05
CA GLU A 27 18.74 12.28 -18.84
C GLU A 27 18.21 13.70 -18.69
N ASP A 28 18.15 14.46 -19.79
CA ASP A 28 17.57 15.82 -19.83
C ASP A 28 16.08 15.83 -19.41
N GLN A 29 15.36 14.77 -19.74
CA GLN A 29 13.97 14.60 -19.34
C GLN A 29 13.84 14.13 -17.89
N LYS A 30 14.79 13.35 -17.38
CA LYS A 30 14.84 12.96 -15.97
C LYS A 30 15.06 14.16 -15.07
N GLU A 31 16.01 15.04 -15.43
CA GLU A 31 16.28 16.28 -14.70
C GLU A 31 15.03 17.17 -14.60
N LYS A 32 14.27 17.27 -15.68
CA LYS A 32 12.99 18.02 -15.71
C LYS A 32 11.98 17.55 -14.67
N TRP A 33 11.96 16.25 -14.37
CA TRP A 33 10.94 15.64 -13.51
C TRP A 33 11.44 15.25 -12.12
N SER A 34 12.73 15.38 -11.82
CA SER A 34 13.30 15.02 -10.53
C SER A 34 12.61 15.75 -9.38
N ASP A 35 12.47 17.07 -9.47
CA ASP A 35 11.84 17.88 -8.41
C ASP A 35 10.39 17.46 -8.15
N TYR A 36 9.63 17.09 -9.20
CA TYR A 36 8.27 16.58 -9.03
C TYR A 36 8.25 15.24 -8.28
N ILE A 37 9.15 14.33 -8.65
CA ILE A 37 9.25 13.00 -8.03
C ILE A 37 9.69 13.13 -6.57
N ASP A 38 10.69 13.97 -6.29
CA ASP A 38 11.19 14.22 -4.93
C ASP A 38 10.11 14.84 -4.05
N GLU A 39 9.33 15.77 -4.58
CA GLU A 39 8.20 16.36 -3.86
C GLU A 39 7.11 15.32 -3.55
N GLU A 40 6.85 14.36 -4.44
CA GLU A 40 5.91 13.25 -4.18
C GLU A 40 6.42 12.31 -3.07
N PHE A 41 7.72 12.01 -3.04
CA PHE A 41 8.32 11.26 -1.92
C PHE A 41 8.23 12.04 -0.61
N LYS A 42 8.48 13.33 -0.63
CA LYS A 42 8.34 14.20 0.54
C LYS A 42 6.91 14.23 1.06
N ARG A 43 5.91 14.35 0.19
CA ARG A 43 4.49 14.30 0.58
C ARG A 43 4.09 12.96 1.19
N ARG A 44 4.67 11.87 0.69
CA ARG A 44 4.48 10.53 1.24
C ARG A 44 5.06 10.40 2.64
N ASP A 45 6.19 11.02 2.92
CA ASP A 45 6.90 10.94 4.19
C ASP A 45 6.36 11.96 5.21
N GLU A 46 6.31 13.23 4.84
CA GLU A 46 5.98 14.34 5.75
C GLU A 46 4.50 14.68 5.79
N GLY A 47 3.69 14.18 4.84
CA GLY A 47 2.30 14.58 4.67
C GLY A 47 2.13 15.83 3.83
N PHE A 48 0.91 16.37 3.85
CA PHE A 48 0.54 17.47 2.95
C PHE A 48 -0.45 18.45 3.60
N TRP A 49 -0.26 19.72 3.33
CA TRP A 49 -1.20 20.78 3.71
C TRP A 49 -2.02 21.23 2.50
N PHE A 50 -3.32 21.30 2.64
CA PHE A 50 -4.20 21.86 1.63
C PHE A 50 -5.24 22.79 2.22
N ASN A 51 -5.87 23.60 1.37
CA ASN A 51 -6.95 24.48 1.78
C ASN A 51 -8.28 23.74 1.71
N ASN A 52 -8.85 23.45 2.87
CA ASN A 52 -10.16 22.82 2.99
C ASN A 52 -11.21 23.88 3.34
N ASP A 53 -11.84 24.47 2.34
CA ASP A 53 -12.87 25.53 2.52
C ASP A 53 -12.35 26.78 3.28
N GLY A 54 -11.16 27.22 2.97
CA GLY A 54 -10.53 28.37 3.63
C GLY A 54 -9.77 27.99 4.91
N VAL A 55 -9.81 26.73 5.34
CA VAL A 55 -9.11 26.25 6.54
C VAL A 55 -7.89 25.44 6.13
N PRO A 56 -6.65 25.87 6.50
CA PRO A 56 -5.46 25.05 6.30
C PRO A 56 -5.60 23.72 7.03
N THR A 57 -5.55 22.62 6.27
CA THR A 57 -5.78 21.27 6.78
C THR A 57 -4.59 20.38 6.46
N TYR A 58 -4.02 19.78 7.50
CA TYR A 58 -2.93 18.80 7.36
C TYR A 58 -3.49 17.39 7.21
N ILE A 59 -2.88 16.64 6.32
CA ILE A 59 -3.07 15.19 6.16
C ILE A 59 -1.71 14.49 6.26
N THR A 60 -1.68 13.33 6.90
CA THR A 60 -0.47 12.50 7.03
C THR A 60 -0.05 11.94 5.67
N GLY A 61 1.20 11.46 5.56
CA GLY A 61 1.68 10.81 4.35
C GLY A 61 0.83 9.63 3.91
N SER A 62 0.43 8.76 4.85
CA SER A 62 -0.49 7.64 4.57
C SER A 62 -1.85 8.14 4.04
N HIS A 63 -2.38 9.21 4.60
CA HIS A 63 -3.64 9.80 4.12
C HIS A 63 -3.48 10.44 2.74
N TYR A 64 -2.33 11.09 2.49
CA TYR A 64 -1.99 11.61 1.17
C TYR A 64 -1.95 10.50 0.12
N MET A 65 -1.24 9.40 0.41
CA MET A 65 -1.17 8.24 -0.48
C MET A 65 -2.55 7.64 -0.75
N TYR A 66 -3.41 7.57 0.27
CA TYR A 66 -4.80 7.13 0.10
C TYR A 66 -5.58 8.05 -0.85
N LEU A 67 -5.56 9.36 -0.65
CA LEU A 67 -6.33 10.32 -1.44
C LEU A 67 -5.78 10.50 -2.86
N GLN A 68 -4.48 10.58 -2.99
CA GLN A 68 -3.81 10.90 -4.26
C GLN A 68 -3.67 9.68 -5.16
N TRP A 69 -3.23 8.55 -4.61
CA TRP A 69 -2.75 7.42 -5.41
C TRP A 69 -3.61 6.16 -5.31
N SER A 70 -4.57 6.10 -4.38
CA SER A 70 -5.45 4.94 -4.31
C SER A 70 -6.59 5.02 -5.32
N LYS A 71 -7.01 3.83 -5.76
CA LYS A 71 -8.19 3.63 -6.58
C LYS A 71 -9.24 2.91 -5.74
N ILE A 72 -10.46 3.43 -5.73
CA ILE A 72 -11.63 2.81 -5.12
C ILE A 72 -12.69 2.49 -6.19
N ASP A 73 -13.77 1.82 -5.83
CA ASP A 73 -14.82 1.39 -6.77
C ASP A 73 -15.39 2.54 -7.62
N VAL A 74 -15.51 3.72 -7.03
CA VAL A 74 -16.05 4.92 -7.69
C VAL A 74 -14.95 5.83 -8.27
N GLY A 75 -13.73 5.34 -8.41
CA GLY A 75 -12.59 6.09 -8.97
C GLY A 75 -11.58 6.49 -7.91
N ALA A 76 -11.62 7.70 -7.37
CA ALA A 76 -10.73 8.19 -6.34
C ALA A 76 -11.47 8.44 -5.02
N PRO A 77 -10.81 8.27 -3.88
CA PRO A 77 -11.40 8.62 -2.60
C PRO A 77 -11.52 10.14 -2.43
N ASP A 78 -12.57 10.57 -1.73
CA ASP A 78 -12.74 11.95 -1.28
C ASP A 78 -12.18 12.14 0.13
N PHE A 79 -11.79 13.39 0.42
CA PHE A 79 -11.42 13.77 1.77
C PHE A 79 -12.63 13.72 2.71
N ARG A 80 -12.42 13.09 3.87
CA ARG A 80 -13.38 13.07 4.99
C ARG A 80 -12.62 13.29 6.29
N GLU A 81 -13.14 14.13 7.15
CA GLU A 81 -12.51 14.43 8.44
C GLU A 81 -12.35 13.16 9.31
N ALA A 82 -13.33 12.27 9.30
CA ALA A 82 -13.24 10.99 10.01
C ALA A 82 -12.06 10.11 9.51
N ASN A 83 -11.77 10.15 8.20
CA ASN A 83 -10.61 9.43 7.65
C ASN A 83 -9.29 10.11 8.06
N ARG A 84 -9.27 11.46 8.12
CA ARG A 84 -8.10 12.21 8.59
C ARG A 84 -7.75 11.86 10.02
N LEU A 85 -8.74 11.83 10.90
CA LEU A 85 -8.56 11.44 12.30
C LEU A 85 -8.06 9.99 12.44
N PHE A 86 -8.59 9.07 11.62
CA PHE A 86 -8.11 7.69 11.54
C PHE A 86 -6.61 7.64 11.19
N PHE A 87 -6.18 8.32 10.14
CA PHE A 87 -4.79 8.28 9.72
C PHE A 87 -3.86 8.98 10.71
N ILE A 88 -4.26 10.07 11.35
CA ILE A 88 -3.49 10.72 12.42
C ILE A 88 -3.29 9.75 13.60
N PHE A 89 -4.36 9.10 14.04
CA PHE A 89 -4.27 8.12 15.13
C PHE A 89 -3.40 6.91 14.74
N TRP A 90 -3.52 6.45 13.50
CA TRP A 90 -2.70 5.37 12.99
C TRP A 90 -1.20 5.74 12.96
N GLU A 91 -0.85 6.95 12.55
CA GLU A 91 0.55 7.43 12.62
C GLU A 91 1.07 7.44 14.06
N ALA A 92 0.24 7.87 15.02
CA ALA A 92 0.60 7.81 16.42
C ALA A 92 0.81 6.37 16.92
N CYS A 93 -0.03 5.42 16.47
CA CYS A 93 0.14 3.99 16.77
C CYS A 93 1.45 3.43 16.20
N LYS A 94 1.80 3.79 14.97
CA LYS A 94 3.06 3.36 14.33
C LYS A 94 4.29 3.94 15.04
N ALA A 95 4.19 5.15 15.56
CA ALA A 95 5.29 5.83 16.23
C ALA A 95 5.54 5.33 17.67
N ASP A 96 4.56 4.73 18.33
CA ASP A 96 4.70 4.19 19.69
C ASP A 96 5.08 2.71 19.67
N SER A 97 6.31 2.39 20.04
CA SER A 97 6.82 1.01 20.08
C SER A 97 6.08 0.07 21.04
N ARG A 98 5.24 0.60 21.93
CA ARG A 98 4.40 -0.16 22.85
C ARG A 98 3.05 -0.51 22.23
N CYS A 99 2.71 0.10 21.10
CA CYS A 99 1.45 -0.12 20.42
C CYS A 99 1.59 -1.34 19.48
N TYR A 100 0.85 -2.40 19.77
CA TYR A 100 0.85 -3.62 18.95
C TYR A 100 -0.17 -3.59 17.81
N GLY A 101 -1.06 -2.61 17.79
CA GLY A 101 -2.07 -2.48 16.76
C GLY A 101 -3.22 -1.56 17.16
N MET A 102 -4.21 -1.46 16.28
CA MET A 102 -5.36 -0.60 16.46
C MET A 102 -6.66 -1.39 16.25
N CYS A 103 -7.57 -1.33 17.23
CA CYS A 103 -8.94 -1.75 17.06
C CYS A 103 -9.80 -0.55 16.60
N TYR A 104 -10.38 -0.65 15.42
CA TYR A 104 -11.20 0.40 14.84
C TYR A 104 -12.67 0.01 14.79
N LEU A 105 -13.48 0.59 15.67
CA LEU A 105 -14.93 0.45 15.63
C LEU A 105 -15.49 1.38 14.55
N LYS A 106 -16.15 0.78 13.58
CA LYS A 106 -16.65 1.50 12.40
C LYS A 106 -18.15 1.23 12.18
N ASN A 107 -18.82 2.22 11.67
CA ASN A 107 -20.14 2.03 11.06
C ASN A 107 -19.98 1.42 9.64
N ARG A 108 -21.06 0.86 9.14
CA ARG A 108 -21.09 0.32 7.78
C ARG A 108 -20.80 1.44 6.76
N ARG A 109 -20.02 1.13 5.71
CA ARG A 109 -19.62 2.06 4.63
C ARG A 109 -18.68 3.20 5.06
N SER A 110 -17.93 3.04 6.15
CA SER A 110 -16.90 4.01 6.56
C SER A 110 -15.71 4.13 5.59
N GLY A 111 -15.54 3.16 4.69
CA GLY A 111 -14.38 3.09 3.78
C GLY A 111 -13.16 2.41 4.37
N PHE A 112 -13.26 1.85 5.59
CA PHE A 112 -12.12 1.26 6.31
C PHE A 112 -11.36 0.21 5.48
N SER A 113 -12.05 -0.71 4.82
CA SER A 113 -11.40 -1.75 4.01
C SER A 113 -10.54 -1.19 2.87
N PHE A 114 -10.91 -0.01 2.31
CA PHE A 114 -10.05 0.69 1.34
C PHE A 114 -8.90 1.41 2.01
N MET A 115 -9.12 2.07 3.16
CA MET A 115 -8.05 2.76 3.89
C MET A 115 -6.98 1.76 4.37
N SER A 116 -7.40 0.64 4.96
CA SER A 116 -6.48 -0.41 5.41
C SER A 116 -5.75 -1.10 4.26
N SER A 117 -6.42 -1.34 3.13
CA SER A 117 -5.76 -1.86 1.92
C SER A 117 -4.74 -0.88 1.35
N ALA A 118 -5.07 0.42 1.32
CA ALA A 118 -4.16 1.47 0.87
C ALA A 118 -2.92 1.57 1.75
N GLU A 119 -3.09 1.51 3.06
CA GLU A 119 -1.98 1.53 4.01
C GLU A 119 -1.12 0.26 3.91
N THR A 120 -1.73 -0.91 3.73
CA THR A 120 -0.99 -2.15 3.50
C THR A 120 -0.08 -2.03 2.26
N VAL A 121 -0.60 -1.53 1.14
CA VAL A 121 0.21 -1.29 -0.07
C VAL A 121 1.26 -0.22 0.18
N ASN A 122 0.90 0.87 0.86
CA ASN A 122 1.82 1.94 1.19
C ASN A 122 3.03 1.40 1.97
N LEU A 123 2.82 0.69 3.06
CA LEU A 123 3.88 0.11 3.87
C LEU A 123 4.69 -0.95 3.11
N ALA A 124 4.03 -1.83 2.37
CA ALA A 124 4.70 -2.88 1.62
C ALA A 124 5.63 -2.35 0.51
N THR A 125 5.36 -1.16 -0.04
CA THR A 125 6.20 -0.55 -1.07
C THR A 125 7.42 0.22 -0.54
N ILE A 126 7.58 0.33 0.79
CA ILE A 126 8.72 0.99 1.45
C ILE A 126 9.47 0.08 2.43
N SER A 127 8.98 -1.13 2.66
CA SER A 127 9.57 -2.06 3.63
C SER A 127 10.33 -3.17 2.93
N SER A 128 11.48 -3.54 3.45
CA SER A 128 12.26 -4.70 3.01
C SER A 128 12.03 -5.88 3.96
N ASP A 129 12.07 -7.10 3.41
CA ASP A 129 11.93 -8.36 4.15
C ASP A 129 10.65 -8.41 5.01
N ALA A 130 9.56 -7.84 4.50
CA ALA A 130 8.33 -7.66 5.26
C ALA A 130 7.18 -8.52 4.72
N ARG A 131 6.29 -8.92 5.62
CA ARG A 131 5.08 -9.70 5.29
C ARG A 131 3.84 -9.01 5.82
N TYR A 132 2.83 -8.91 4.96
CA TYR A 132 1.54 -8.27 5.24
C TYR A 132 0.42 -9.26 4.97
N GLY A 133 -0.38 -9.54 5.98
CA GLY A 133 -1.46 -10.52 5.91
C GLY A 133 -2.84 -9.87 5.93
N ILE A 134 -3.80 -10.52 5.27
CA ILE A 134 -5.20 -10.11 5.25
C ILE A 134 -6.08 -11.26 5.71
N LEU A 135 -6.86 -11.00 6.73
CA LEU A 135 -7.98 -11.85 7.17
C LEU A 135 -9.28 -11.06 7.10
N SER A 136 -10.39 -11.78 6.95
CA SER A 136 -11.73 -11.22 7.03
C SER A 136 -12.65 -12.29 7.64
N LYS A 137 -13.95 -12.02 7.76
CA LYS A 137 -14.93 -12.99 8.28
C LYS A 137 -14.93 -14.34 7.55
N SER A 138 -14.45 -14.37 6.30
CA SER A 138 -14.26 -15.61 5.51
C SER A 138 -13.08 -15.46 4.56
N GLY A 139 -12.52 -16.60 4.11
CA GLY A 139 -11.47 -16.58 3.09
C GLY A 139 -11.92 -15.98 1.75
N ALA A 140 -13.19 -16.13 1.39
CA ALA A 140 -13.75 -15.51 0.19
C ALA A 140 -13.75 -13.97 0.30
N ASP A 141 -14.08 -13.42 1.46
CA ASP A 141 -14.07 -11.98 1.72
C ASP A 141 -12.62 -11.44 1.79
N ALA A 142 -11.69 -12.17 2.43
CA ALA A 142 -10.27 -11.84 2.45
C ALA A 142 -9.68 -11.81 1.03
N LYS A 143 -9.96 -12.83 0.23
CA LYS A 143 -9.59 -12.87 -1.19
C LYS A 143 -10.17 -11.71 -1.97
N LYS A 144 -11.46 -11.39 -1.77
CA LYS A 144 -12.10 -10.27 -2.43
C LYS A 144 -11.47 -8.94 -2.03
N MET A 145 -11.13 -8.74 -0.75
CA MET A 145 -10.41 -7.57 -0.30
C MET A 145 -9.05 -7.44 -1.00
N PHE A 146 -8.32 -8.55 -1.13
CA PHE A 146 -7.04 -8.58 -1.81
C PHE A 146 -7.19 -8.25 -3.32
N THR A 147 -8.07 -8.97 -4.05
CA THR A 147 -8.19 -8.82 -5.51
C THR A 147 -8.83 -7.51 -5.94
N ASP A 148 -9.80 -7.01 -5.17
CA ASP A 148 -10.62 -5.87 -5.58
C ASP A 148 -10.14 -4.54 -4.98
N LYS A 149 -9.26 -4.57 -3.95
CA LYS A 149 -8.74 -3.36 -3.30
C LYS A 149 -7.22 -3.29 -3.33
N VAL A 150 -6.51 -4.25 -2.73
CA VAL A 150 -5.04 -4.22 -2.64
C VAL A 150 -4.40 -4.20 -4.02
N VAL A 151 -4.74 -5.15 -4.88
CA VAL A 151 -4.16 -5.26 -6.23
C VAL A 151 -4.45 -4.02 -7.09
N PRO A 152 -5.69 -3.50 -7.19
CA PRO A 152 -5.96 -2.28 -7.94
C PRO A 152 -5.24 -1.04 -7.41
N ILE A 153 -5.07 -0.90 -6.09
CA ILE A 153 -4.32 0.21 -5.48
C ILE A 153 -2.84 0.12 -5.89
N SER A 154 -2.23 -1.07 -5.78
CA SER A 154 -0.84 -1.29 -6.21
C SER A 154 -0.63 -0.97 -7.69
N ILE A 155 -1.54 -1.42 -8.55
CA ILE A 155 -1.47 -1.14 -10.00
C ILE A 155 -1.57 0.37 -10.29
N ASN A 156 -2.37 1.10 -9.50
CA ASN A 156 -2.60 2.53 -9.71
C ASN A 156 -1.43 3.43 -9.26
N TYR A 157 -0.49 2.93 -8.47
CA TYR A 157 0.69 3.70 -8.08
C TYR A 157 1.50 4.15 -9.30
N PRO A 158 2.11 5.34 -9.30
CA PRO A 158 3.04 5.75 -10.33
C PRO A 158 4.31 4.90 -10.30
N PHE A 159 5.04 4.87 -11.42
CA PHE A 159 6.22 4.01 -11.57
C PHE A 159 7.26 4.20 -10.47
N PHE A 160 7.43 5.43 -9.95
CA PHE A 160 8.42 5.75 -8.93
C PHE A 160 8.05 5.25 -7.52
N PHE A 161 6.79 4.92 -7.27
CA PHE A 161 6.35 4.25 -6.04
C PHE A 161 6.18 2.74 -6.19
N LYS A 162 6.37 2.21 -7.39
CA LYS A 162 6.24 0.77 -7.66
C LYS A 162 7.58 0.05 -7.51
N PRO A 163 7.74 -0.82 -6.49
CA PRO A 163 8.87 -1.74 -6.46
C PRO A 163 8.83 -2.72 -7.63
N ILE A 164 9.95 -3.42 -7.84
CA ILE A 164 9.99 -4.55 -8.78
C ILE A 164 9.03 -5.63 -8.27
N GLN A 165 8.10 -6.04 -9.12
CA GLN A 165 7.12 -7.06 -8.81
C GLN A 165 7.46 -8.38 -9.51
N ASP A 166 7.33 -9.48 -8.77
CA ASP A 166 7.39 -10.85 -9.31
C ASP A 166 5.97 -11.36 -9.61
N GLY A 167 5.84 -12.15 -10.67
CA GLY A 167 4.60 -12.77 -11.05
C GLY A 167 3.71 -11.92 -11.97
N MET A 168 2.42 -12.18 -11.91
CA MET A 168 1.41 -11.53 -12.78
C MET A 168 1.10 -10.12 -12.31
N ASP A 169 0.71 -9.24 -13.24
CA ASP A 169 0.25 -7.88 -12.92
C ASP A 169 -0.98 -7.87 -11.99
N ARG A 170 -1.83 -8.90 -12.09
CA ARG A 170 -3.04 -9.07 -11.26
C ARG A 170 -3.02 -10.40 -10.52
N PRO A 171 -2.24 -10.52 -9.46
CA PRO A 171 -2.17 -11.73 -8.67
C PRO A 171 -3.49 -12.00 -7.96
N LYS A 172 -3.77 -13.29 -7.66
CA LYS A 172 -5.00 -13.72 -6.97
C LYS A 172 -4.78 -14.18 -5.53
N SER A 173 -3.53 -14.45 -5.16
CA SER A 173 -3.19 -15.01 -3.84
C SER A 173 -2.10 -14.21 -3.12
N GLU A 174 -1.05 -13.83 -3.80
CA GLU A 174 0.10 -13.12 -3.25
C GLU A 174 0.57 -12.03 -4.20
N LEU A 175 0.82 -10.85 -3.68
CA LEU A 175 1.52 -9.75 -4.34
C LEU A 175 2.95 -9.70 -3.79
N ALA A 176 3.95 -9.97 -4.63
CA ALA A 176 5.34 -10.09 -4.21
C ALA A 176 6.21 -9.00 -4.85
N TYR A 177 6.83 -8.18 -4.03
CA TYR A 177 7.79 -7.16 -4.43
C TYR A 177 9.21 -7.70 -4.29
N ARG A 178 9.61 -8.52 -5.27
CA ARG A 178 10.94 -9.12 -5.35
C ARG A 178 11.41 -9.19 -6.80
N VAL A 179 12.69 -9.39 -7.00
CA VAL A 179 13.25 -9.58 -8.33
C VAL A 179 12.93 -11.00 -8.82
N PRO A 180 12.26 -11.16 -9.98
CA PRO A 180 11.92 -12.47 -10.51
C PRO A 180 13.17 -13.31 -10.78
N ALA A 181 13.16 -14.57 -10.33
CA ALA A 181 14.28 -15.52 -10.53
C ALA A 181 14.66 -15.69 -12.01
N SER A 182 13.67 -15.62 -12.93
CA SER A 182 13.90 -15.70 -14.38
C SER A 182 14.74 -14.54 -14.94
N LYS A 183 14.79 -13.39 -14.27
CA LYS A 183 15.64 -12.25 -14.68
C LYS A 183 17.10 -12.43 -14.25
N PHE A 184 17.37 -13.21 -13.21
CA PHE A 184 18.71 -13.60 -12.84
C PHE A 184 19.36 -14.55 -13.84
N THR A 185 18.60 -15.45 -14.44
CA THR A 185 19.09 -16.51 -15.34
C THR A 185 19.38 -16.01 -16.77
N ARG A 186 18.79 -14.91 -17.21
CA ARG A 186 18.88 -14.41 -18.60
C ARG A 186 20.02 -13.42 -18.87
N ARG A 187 20.66 -12.85 -17.87
CA ARG A 187 21.87 -12.04 -18.05
C ARG A 187 23.12 -12.89 -17.88
N LYS A 188 23.46 -13.71 -18.88
CA LYS A 188 24.87 -14.04 -19.14
C LYS A 188 25.56 -12.73 -19.50
N ILE A 189 26.34 -12.24 -18.58
CA ILE A 189 27.07 -11.01 -18.58
C ILE A 189 28.12 -11.07 -19.69
N THR A 190 28.07 -10.12 -20.60
CA THR A 190 29.26 -9.71 -21.33
C THR A 190 30.13 -8.94 -20.35
N ALA A 191 31.40 -9.35 -20.20
CA ALA A 191 32.30 -9.09 -19.10
C ALA A 191 32.76 -7.64 -18.86
N ASN A 192 32.10 -6.61 -19.38
CA ASN A 192 32.53 -5.21 -19.32
C ASN A 192 31.49 -4.16 -18.89
N GLU A 193 30.30 -4.57 -18.49
CA GLU A 193 29.32 -3.61 -17.92
C GLU A 193 29.26 -3.77 -16.41
N LYS A 194 29.49 -2.68 -15.66
CA LYS A 194 29.24 -2.61 -14.22
C LYS A 194 27.79 -3.03 -13.97
N GLN A 195 27.62 -4.18 -13.38
CA GLN A 195 26.35 -4.77 -13.04
C GLN A 195 25.71 -3.92 -11.92
N GLU A 196 24.77 -3.09 -12.25
CA GLU A 196 23.83 -2.58 -11.24
C GLU A 196 23.00 -3.76 -10.76
N GLU A 197 23.26 -4.20 -9.55
CA GLU A 197 22.53 -5.27 -8.91
C GLU A 197 21.09 -4.80 -8.70
N LEU A 198 20.13 -5.53 -9.29
CA LEU A 198 18.72 -5.27 -9.06
C LEU A 198 18.38 -5.75 -7.65
N VAL A 199 18.15 -4.81 -6.75
CA VAL A 199 17.70 -5.11 -5.38
C VAL A 199 16.17 -5.10 -5.35
N GLY A 200 15.58 -6.22 -4.94
CA GLY A 200 14.15 -6.34 -4.61
C GLY A 200 13.91 -6.01 -3.15
N LEU A 201 12.68 -5.71 -2.78
CA LEU A 201 12.28 -5.49 -1.37
C LEU A 201 12.12 -6.80 -0.61
N ASP A 202 11.88 -7.92 -1.29
CA ASP A 202 11.52 -9.23 -0.71
C ASP A 202 10.29 -9.16 0.23
N THR A 203 9.35 -8.30 -0.14
CA THR A 203 8.14 -8.02 0.63
C THR A 203 6.92 -8.61 -0.05
N THR A 204 6.00 -9.16 0.75
CA THR A 204 4.78 -9.80 0.25
C THR A 204 3.53 -9.27 0.94
N ILE A 205 2.43 -9.26 0.18
CA ILE A 205 1.06 -9.10 0.70
C ILE A 205 0.27 -10.33 0.26
N ASP A 206 -0.33 -11.03 1.20
CA ASP A 206 -1.17 -12.18 0.91
C ASP A 206 -2.48 -12.15 1.72
N TRP A 207 -3.34 -13.12 1.48
CA TRP A 207 -4.54 -13.36 2.24
C TRP A 207 -4.65 -14.85 2.57
N LYS A 208 -5.29 -15.19 3.69
CA LYS A 208 -5.56 -16.57 4.06
C LYS A 208 -7.02 -16.81 4.40
N ASN A 209 -7.40 -18.08 4.35
CA ASN A 209 -8.69 -18.50 4.89
C ASN A 209 -8.72 -18.22 6.38
N THR A 210 -9.87 -17.79 6.86
CA THR A 210 -10.10 -17.57 8.29
C THR A 210 -10.18 -18.92 8.99
N GLY A 211 -9.32 -19.14 9.95
CA GLY A 211 -9.22 -20.37 10.74
C GLY A 211 -8.25 -20.15 11.90
N ASP A 212 -8.28 -21.04 12.88
CA ASP A 212 -7.55 -20.91 14.14
C ASP A 212 -6.03 -20.75 13.97
N ASN A 213 -5.47 -21.24 12.87
CA ASN A 213 -4.03 -21.26 12.62
C ASN A 213 -3.63 -20.51 11.33
N SER A 214 -4.39 -19.50 10.92
CA SER A 214 -4.22 -18.88 9.58
C SER A 214 -2.83 -18.28 9.32
N TYR A 215 -2.18 -17.72 10.34
CA TYR A 215 -0.83 -17.16 10.27
C TYR A 215 0.09 -17.66 11.40
N ASP A 216 -0.23 -18.80 11.99
CA ASP A 216 0.60 -19.39 13.03
C ASP A 216 2.02 -19.64 12.55
N GLY A 217 2.99 -19.24 13.37
CA GLY A 217 4.41 -19.37 13.06
C GLY A 217 4.94 -18.40 12.01
N GLU A 218 4.11 -17.51 11.46
CA GLU A 218 4.57 -16.49 10.51
C GLU A 218 4.81 -15.15 11.19
N LYS A 219 5.97 -14.53 10.89
CA LYS A 219 6.24 -13.18 11.34
C LYS A 219 5.58 -12.18 10.37
N LEU A 220 4.51 -11.53 10.81
CA LEU A 220 3.86 -10.47 10.05
C LEU A 220 4.31 -9.09 10.56
N ASN A 221 4.52 -8.17 9.62
CA ASN A 221 4.74 -6.75 9.93
C ASN A 221 3.42 -6.01 10.14
N LEU A 222 2.35 -6.45 9.44
CA LEU A 222 0.99 -6.00 9.65
C LEU A 222 0.00 -7.10 9.29
N LEU A 223 -0.98 -7.32 10.16
CA LEU A 223 -2.16 -8.11 9.87
C LEU A 223 -3.38 -7.18 9.83
N VAL A 224 -4.05 -7.14 8.69
CA VAL A 224 -5.36 -6.49 8.57
C VAL A 224 -6.44 -7.53 8.78
N HIS A 225 -7.22 -7.34 9.82
CA HIS A 225 -8.33 -8.21 10.17
C HIS A 225 -9.65 -7.42 10.01
N ASP A 226 -10.28 -7.52 8.84
CA ASP A 226 -11.56 -6.84 8.60
C ASP A 226 -12.73 -7.69 9.10
N GLU A 227 -13.72 -7.04 9.70
CA GLU A 227 -14.91 -7.68 10.29
C GLU A 227 -14.59 -8.72 11.39
N SER A 228 -13.60 -8.44 12.25
CA SER A 228 -13.14 -9.34 13.31
C SER A 228 -14.23 -9.84 14.25
N GLY A 229 -15.26 -9.02 14.55
CA GLY A 229 -16.40 -9.40 15.38
C GLY A 229 -17.31 -10.47 14.78
N CYS A 230 -17.08 -10.88 13.53
CA CYS A 230 -17.83 -11.95 12.87
C CYS A 230 -17.13 -13.32 12.96
N LEU A 231 -16.01 -13.43 13.67
CA LEU A 231 -15.26 -14.67 13.77
C LEU A 231 -15.87 -15.58 14.85
N LEU A 232 -16.09 -16.83 14.48
CA LEU A 232 -16.78 -17.80 15.34
C LEU A 232 -16.00 -18.14 16.63
N TYR A 233 -14.69 -18.00 16.63
CA TYR A 233 -13.84 -18.34 17.80
C TYR A 233 -13.61 -17.18 18.78
N THR A 234 -14.18 -16.00 18.54
CA THR A 234 -14.14 -14.92 19.53
C THR A 234 -15.04 -15.18 20.73
N SER A 235 -15.88 -16.24 20.68
CA SER A 235 -16.77 -16.65 21.75
C SER A 235 -16.15 -17.67 22.72
N ASP A 236 -15.17 -18.49 22.30
CA ASP A 236 -14.60 -19.54 23.13
C ASP A 236 -13.55 -19.04 24.13
N ALA A 237 -12.95 -17.89 23.91
CA ALA A 237 -11.97 -17.32 24.85
C ALA A 237 -12.59 -16.80 26.15
N ALA A 238 -13.92 -16.77 26.28
CA ALA A 238 -14.62 -16.31 27.48
C ALA A 238 -14.99 -17.45 28.45
N ASP A 239 -14.92 -18.70 28.01
CA ASP A 239 -15.34 -19.84 28.81
C ASP A 239 -14.20 -20.55 29.55
N ASP A 240 -12.94 -20.13 29.36
CA ASP A 240 -11.75 -20.71 30.02
C ASP A 240 -11.23 -19.88 31.22
N TRP A 241 -12.11 -19.10 31.90
CA TRP A 241 -11.78 -18.41 33.17
C TRP A 241 -12.63 -18.87 34.35
#